data_1cd177d61ff4fcdf9f5ebb4ca9eef858
#
_entry.id   1cd177d61ff4fcdf9f5ebb4ca9eef858
#
_cell.length_a   1.000
_cell.length_b   1.000
_cell.length_c   1.000
_cell.angle_alpha   90.00
_cell.angle_beta   90.00
_cell.angle_gamma   90.00
#
_symmetry.space_group_name_H-M   'P 1'
#
loop_
_entity.id
_entity.type
_entity.pdbx_description
1 polymer ?
#
loop_
_entity_poly.entity_id
_entity_poly.type
_entity_poly.pdbx_seq_one_letter_code
_entity_poly.pdbx_strand_id
1 'polypeptide(L)'
;MASSAVGVHLAVSQDQFRLVFFQGHPEYDSISLLKEFKREVSLYLQGSRSDYPPFPSNYLSPQNCAILDEYRSRLENNSATIKEFPEKLVMKTIDNTWHDSASAIINNWIGSVYQITNEDVKLPFMASINPLNPLNL
;
A
#
# COMPACT_ATOMS: atom_id res chain seq x y z
N MET A 1 -3.10 16.38 10.95
CA MET A 1 -2.06 16.00 9.97
C MET A 1 -0.98 15.22 10.70
N ALA A 2 -0.64 14.05 10.24
CA ALA A 2 0.47 13.26 10.76
C ALA A 2 1.62 13.26 9.74
N SER A 3 2.84 13.48 10.20
CA SER A 3 4.03 13.55 9.36
C SER A 3 5.17 12.70 9.93
N SER A 4 6.06 12.28 9.06
CA SER A 4 7.31 11.60 9.40
C SER A 4 8.51 12.39 8.90
N ALA A 5 9.72 11.88 9.10
CA ALA A 5 10.95 12.48 8.55
C ALA A 5 10.93 12.61 7.00
N VAL A 6 10.11 11.82 6.32
CA VAL A 6 9.96 11.83 4.85
C VAL A 6 8.75 12.62 4.36
N GLY A 7 7.99 13.27 5.24
CA GLY A 7 6.87 14.13 4.87
C GLY A 7 5.54 13.78 5.52
N VAL A 8 4.45 14.29 4.93
CA VAL A 8 3.08 14.03 5.41
C VAL A 8 2.69 12.60 5.06
N HIS A 9 2.29 11.83 6.05
CA HIS A 9 1.83 10.45 5.88
C HIS A 9 0.30 10.37 5.81
N LEU A 10 -0.39 11.16 6.63
CA LEU A 10 -1.84 11.17 6.73
C LEU A 10 -2.32 12.61 6.90
N ALA A 11 -3.34 12.98 6.13
CA ALA A 11 -4.07 14.23 6.29
C ALA A 11 -5.56 13.95 6.46
N VAL A 12 -6.22 14.81 7.24
CA VAL A 12 -7.67 14.72 7.47
C VAL A 12 -8.29 16.09 7.28
N SER A 13 -9.56 16.12 6.85
CA SER A 13 -10.33 17.35 6.78
C SER A 13 -10.67 17.87 8.19
N GLN A 14 -10.86 19.19 8.32
CA GLN A 14 -11.19 19.82 9.61
C GLN A 14 -12.65 19.61 10.04
N ASP A 15 -13.51 19.24 9.10
CA ASP A 15 -14.94 19.01 9.30
C ASP A 15 -15.21 17.58 9.84
N GLN A 16 -14.74 17.34 11.06
CA GLN A 16 -15.00 16.08 11.79
C GLN A 16 -14.45 14.84 11.08
N PHE A 17 -13.31 14.96 10.40
CA PHE A 17 -12.62 13.87 9.70
C PHE A 17 -13.46 13.21 8.58
N ARG A 18 -14.31 13.97 7.91
CA ARG A 18 -15.11 13.46 6.78
C ARG A 18 -14.24 12.88 5.66
N LEU A 19 -13.08 13.48 5.44
CA LEU A 19 -12.12 13.02 4.44
C LEU A 19 -10.80 12.64 5.13
N VAL A 20 -10.29 11.48 4.78
CA VAL A 20 -9.00 10.97 5.24
C VAL A 20 -8.17 10.64 4.02
N PHE A 21 -6.98 11.24 3.94
CA PHE A 21 -6.04 11.08 2.83
C PHE A 21 -4.80 10.34 3.34
N PHE A 22 -4.50 9.20 2.75
CA PHE A 22 -3.26 8.48 2.97
C PHE A 22 -2.30 8.72 1.81
N GLN A 23 -1.04 9.00 2.10
CA GLN A 23 -0.01 9.02 1.06
C GLN A 23 0.45 7.61 0.71
N GLY A 24 0.48 6.70 1.67
CA GLY A 24 0.72 5.28 1.45
C GLY A 24 -0.57 4.51 1.17
N HIS A 25 -0.41 3.22 0.96
CA HIS A 25 -1.49 2.28 0.68
C HIS A 25 -1.73 1.35 1.86
N PRO A 26 -2.54 1.74 2.87
CA PRO A 26 -2.82 0.88 4.02
C PRO A 26 -3.57 -0.41 3.63
N GLU A 27 -4.28 -0.39 2.49
CA GLU A 27 -5.04 -1.52 1.95
C GLU A 27 -4.17 -2.60 1.27
N TYR A 28 -2.88 -2.35 1.08
CA TYR A 28 -2.01 -3.31 0.40
C TYR A 28 -1.92 -4.63 1.16
N ASP A 29 -2.03 -5.73 0.41
CA ASP A 29 -1.70 -7.07 0.92
C ASP A 29 -0.17 -7.24 1.08
N SER A 30 0.23 -8.36 1.70
CA SER A 30 1.64 -8.62 1.98
C SER A 30 2.53 -8.64 0.73
N ILE A 31 2.00 -8.94 -0.45
CA ILE A 31 2.78 -9.11 -1.69
C ILE A 31 2.67 -7.93 -2.66
N SER A 32 1.87 -6.92 -2.35
CA SER A 32 1.66 -5.77 -3.27
C SER A 32 2.96 -5.04 -3.59
N LEU A 33 3.78 -4.72 -2.57
CA LEU A 33 5.08 -4.08 -2.79
C LEU A 33 6.07 -4.97 -3.56
N LEU A 34 6.01 -6.29 -3.40
CA LEU A 34 6.83 -7.22 -4.20
C LEU A 34 6.43 -7.20 -5.66
N LYS A 35 5.12 -7.13 -5.96
CA LYS A 35 4.61 -7.01 -7.33
C LYS A 35 5.02 -5.67 -7.96
N GLU A 36 4.97 -4.58 -7.20
CA GLU A 36 5.47 -3.29 -7.67
C GLU A 36 6.96 -3.33 -7.95
N PHE A 37 7.77 -3.87 -7.04
CA PHE A 37 9.20 -4.04 -7.26
C PHE A 37 9.48 -4.86 -8.52
N LYS A 38 8.78 -5.97 -8.73
CA LYS A 38 8.89 -6.78 -9.96
C LYS A 38 8.54 -5.98 -11.22
N ARG A 39 7.51 -5.13 -11.15
CA ARG A 39 7.15 -4.23 -12.25
C ARG A 39 8.29 -3.25 -12.57
N GLU A 40 8.89 -2.64 -11.55
CA GLU A 40 10.02 -1.71 -11.72
C GLU A 40 11.25 -2.42 -12.32
N VAL A 41 11.54 -3.65 -11.89
CA VAL A 41 12.58 -4.49 -12.52
C VAL A 41 12.26 -4.75 -13.99
N SER A 42 11.00 -5.01 -14.33
CA SER A 42 10.59 -5.18 -15.75
C SER A 42 10.80 -3.91 -16.57
N LEU A 43 10.51 -2.74 -16.03
CA LEU A 43 10.75 -1.45 -16.69
C LEU A 43 12.24 -1.19 -16.90
N TYR A 44 13.10 -1.57 -15.94
CA TYR A 44 14.55 -1.51 -16.08
C TYR A 44 15.03 -2.40 -17.23
N LEU A 45 14.58 -3.65 -17.31
CA LEU A 45 14.94 -4.58 -18.38
C LEU A 45 14.46 -4.14 -19.77
N GLN A 46 13.38 -3.39 -19.83
CA GLN A 46 12.84 -2.81 -21.08
C GLN A 46 13.55 -1.50 -21.48
N GLY A 47 14.48 -1.00 -20.68
CA GLY A 47 15.15 0.28 -20.91
C GLY A 47 14.28 1.52 -20.63
N SER A 48 13.08 1.34 -20.05
CA SER A 48 12.20 2.44 -19.64
C SER A 48 12.61 3.10 -18.34
N ARG A 49 13.54 2.50 -17.62
CA ARG A 49 14.18 2.99 -16.41
C ARG A 49 15.71 2.82 -16.54
N SER A 50 16.48 3.84 -16.17
CA SER A 50 17.95 3.87 -16.33
C SER A 50 18.70 3.06 -15.27
N ASP A 51 18.12 2.91 -14.07
CA ASP A 51 18.73 2.26 -12.91
C ASP A 51 17.90 1.09 -12.40
N TYR A 52 18.58 0.09 -11.85
CA TYR A 52 17.90 -1.01 -11.18
C TYR A 52 17.15 -0.48 -9.93
N PRO A 53 15.89 -0.85 -9.72
CA PRO A 53 15.10 -0.30 -8.61
C PRO A 53 15.71 -0.70 -7.25
N PRO A 54 15.72 0.23 -6.27
CA PRO A 54 16.11 -0.11 -4.91
C PRO A 54 15.05 -1.04 -4.28
N PHE A 55 15.48 -1.84 -3.31
CA PHE A 55 14.54 -2.63 -2.53
C PHE A 55 13.59 -1.74 -1.71
N PRO A 56 12.32 -2.13 -1.58
CA PRO A 56 11.40 -1.46 -0.67
C PRO A 56 11.96 -1.45 0.76
N SER A 57 12.03 -0.25 1.37
CA SER A 57 12.59 -0.08 2.71
C SER A 57 11.74 -0.80 3.76
N ASN A 58 12.40 -1.50 4.70
CA ASN A 58 11.76 -2.18 5.84
C ASN A 58 10.70 -3.24 5.47
N TYR A 59 10.77 -3.76 4.25
CA TYR A 59 9.80 -4.72 3.73
C TYR A 59 10.36 -6.13 3.59
N LEU A 60 11.60 -6.24 3.12
CA LEU A 60 12.25 -7.52 2.84
C LEU A 60 13.15 -7.94 4.00
N SER A 61 13.13 -9.22 4.34
CA SER A 61 14.13 -9.81 5.24
C SER A 61 15.53 -9.84 4.58
N PRO A 62 16.62 -9.92 5.34
CA PRO A 62 17.96 -10.08 4.78
C PRO A 62 18.07 -11.30 3.85
N GLN A 63 17.36 -12.38 4.14
CA GLN A 63 17.31 -13.57 3.30
C GLN A 63 16.63 -13.28 1.96
N ASN A 64 15.51 -12.54 1.96
CA ASN A 64 14.82 -12.15 0.74
C ASN A 64 15.66 -11.19 -0.11
N CYS A 65 16.38 -10.26 0.52
CA CYS A 65 17.33 -9.39 -0.17
C CYS A 65 18.42 -10.22 -0.87
N ALA A 66 19.03 -11.20 -0.19
CA ALA A 66 20.04 -12.05 -0.78
C ALA A 66 19.53 -12.83 -2.00
N ILE A 67 18.31 -13.38 -1.94
CA ILE A 67 17.65 -14.06 -3.07
C ILE A 67 17.50 -13.12 -4.28
N LEU A 68 17.04 -11.88 -4.02
CA LEU A 68 16.84 -10.90 -5.07
C LEU A 68 18.16 -10.32 -5.62
N ASP A 69 19.21 -10.20 -4.80
CA ASP A 69 20.56 -9.81 -5.25
C ASP A 69 21.18 -10.88 -6.13
N GLU A 70 21.02 -12.16 -5.79
CA GLU A 70 21.43 -13.27 -6.65
C GLU A 70 20.71 -13.22 -8.00
N TYR A 71 19.40 -13.03 -7.97
CA TYR A 71 18.61 -12.87 -9.19
C TYR A 71 19.07 -11.65 -10.02
N ARG A 72 19.33 -10.51 -9.39
CA ARG A 72 19.88 -9.31 -10.04
C ARG A 72 21.21 -9.62 -10.73
N SER A 73 22.14 -10.29 -10.05
CA SER A 73 23.43 -10.67 -10.61
C SER A 73 23.28 -11.56 -11.85
N ARG A 74 22.31 -12.47 -11.85
CA ARG A 74 21.99 -13.30 -13.02
C ARG A 74 21.40 -12.46 -14.18
N LEU A 75 20.58 -11.46 -13.90
CA LEU A 75 20.08 -10.53 -14.92
C LEU A 75 21.21 -9.74 -15.57
N GLU A 76 22.10 -9.17 -14.76
CA GLU A 76 23.25 -8.38 -15.23
C GLU A 76 24.21 -9.20 -16.11
N ASN A 77 24.32 -10.51 -15.86
CA ASN A 77 25.08 -11.46 -16.65
C ASN A 77 24.30 -12.07 -17.84
N ASN A 78 23.10 -11.56 -18.16
CA ASN A 78 22.20 -12.08 -19.18
C ASN A 78 21.88 -13.58 -19.01
N SER A 79 21.92 -14.11 -17.80
CA SER A 79 21.65 -15.52 -17.48
C SER A 79 20.29 -15.74 -16.82
N ALA A 80 19.43 -14.71 -16.76
CA ALA A 80 18.05 -14.78 -16.27
C ALA A 80 17.13 -13.82 -17.02
N THR A 81 15.83 -14.04 -16.90
CA THR A 81 14.78 -13.20 -17.48
C THR A 81 13.75 -12.81 -16.42
N ILE A 82 12.86 -11.87 -16.73
CA ILE A 82 11.77 -11.46 -15.83
C ILE A 82 10.82 -12.61 -15.45
N LYS A 83 10.71 -13.64 -16.29
CA LYS A 83 9.89 -14.83 -16.01
C LYS A 83 10.44 -15.68 -14.86
N GLU A 84 11.73 -15.56 -14.59
CA GLU A 84 12.44 -16.28 -13.54
C GLU A 84 12.54 -15.45 -12.23
N PHE A 85 11.82 -14.32 -12.17
CA PHE A 85 11.74 -13.54 -10.94
C PHE A 85 11.29 -14.42 -9.77
N PRO A 86 12.03 -14.44 -8.63
CA PRO A 86 11.81 -15.42 -7.54
C PRO A 86 10.60 -15.09 -6.65
N GLU A 87 9.48 -14.63 -7.25
CA GLU A 87 8.28 -14.19 -6.54
C GLU A 87 7.76 -15.24 -5.55
N LYS A 88 7.60 -16.49 -6.02
CA LYS A 88 7.07 -17.58 -5.18
C LYS A 88 7.96 -17.95 -3.99
N LEU A 89 9.26 -17.70 -4.11
CA LEU A 89 10.20 -17.98 -3.04
C LEU A 89 10.17 -16.86 -2.00
N VAL A 90 10.23 -15.62 -2.45
CA VAL A 90 10.24 -14.42 -1.60
C VAL A 90 8.92 -14.26 -0.84
N MET A 91 7.77 -14.46 -1.51
CA MET A 91 6.46 -14.27 -0.89
C MET A 91 6.17 -15.19 0.32
N LYS A 92 6.85 -16.34 0.43
CA LYS A 92 6.63 -17.28 1.54
C LYS A 92 7.02 -16.74 2.92
N THR A 93 7.89 -15.75 2.95
CA THR A 93 8.48 -15.19 4.17
C THR A 93 8.22 -13.69 4.33
N ILE A 94 7.28 -13.15 3.56
CA ILE A 94 6.83 -11.77 3.70
C ILE A 94 5.65 -11.72 4.66
N ASP A 95 5.77 -10.88 5.68
CA ASP A 95 4.71 -10.59 6.64
C ASP A 95 4.00 -9.27 6.30
N ASN A 96 2.70 -9.22 6.57
CA ASN A 96 1.92 -7.99 6.52
C ASN A 96 1.93 -7.33 7.91
N THR A 97 3.00 -6.59 8.21
CA THR A 97 3.18 -5.96 9.53
C THR A 97 2.30 -4.72 9.76
N TRP A 98 1.65 -4.19 8.72
CA TRP A 98 0.79 -2.98 8.80
C TRP A 98 -0.71 -3.30 8.84
N HIS A 99 -1.13 -4.54 8.56
CA HIS A 99 -2.53 -4.94 8.44
C HIS A 99 -3.39 -4.54 9.65
N ASP A 100 -2.93 -4.85 10.85
CA ASP A 100 -3.71 -4.58 12.07
C ASP A 100 -3.82 -3.08 12.33
N SER A 101 -2.75 -2.32 12.10
CA SER A 101 -2.76 -0.87 12.21
C SER A 101 -3.68 -0.23 11.16
N ALA A 102 -3.63 -0.69 9.92
CA ALA A 102 -4.50 -0.22 8.85
C ALA A 102 -5.97 -0.50 9.17
N SER A 103 -6.28 -1.72 9.59
CA SER A 103 -7.63 -2.13 10.00
C SER A 103 -8.13 -1.30 11.18
N ALA A 104 -7.29 -1.06 12.20
CA ALA A 104 -7.66 -0.22 13.35
C ALA A 104 -7.98 1.22 12.93
N ILE A 105 -7.16 1.83 12.08
CA ILE A 105 -7.39 3.19 11.57
C ILE A 105 -8.71 3.27 10.82
N ILE A 106 -8.97 2.38 9.90
CA ILE A 106 -10.20 2.36 9.07
C ILE A 106 -11.43 2.13 9.95
N ASN A 107 -11.39 1.15 10.86
CA ASN A 107 -12.51 0.84 11.74
C ASN A 107 -12.81 2.00 12.71
N ASN A 108 -11.80 2.63 13.27
CA ASN A 108 -11.97 3.79 14.14
C ASN A 108 -12.54 4.99 13.39
N TRP A 109 -12.10 5.20 12.15
CA TRP A 109 -12.64 6.27 11.32
C TRP A 109 -14.12 6.02 10.99
N ILE A 110 -14.50 4.81 10.57
CA ILE A 110 -15.90 4.44 10.33
C ILE A 110 -16.71 4.63 11.60
N GLY A 111 -16.22 4.18 12.76
CA GLY A 111 -16.89 4.38 14.04
C GLY A 111 -17.12 5.85 14.37
N SER A 112 -16.14 6.72 14.09
CA SER A 112 -16.27 8.18 14.27
C SER A 112 -17.33 8.77 13.34
N VAL A 113 -17.37 8.34 12.09
CA VAL A 113 -18.42 8.77 11.13
C VAL A 113 -19.80 8.42 11.64
N TYR A 114 -20.03 7.20 12.14
CA TYR A 114 -21.33 6.82 12.72
C TYR A 114 -21.69 7.66 13.95
N GLN A 115 -20.74 7.93 14.84
CA GLN A 115 -20.99 8.75 16.03
C GLN A 115 -21.36 10.20 15.68
N ILE A 116 -20.72 10.77 14.67
CA ILE A 116 -20.92 12.17 14.26
C ILE A 116 -22.21 12.32 13.48
N THR A 117 -22.53 11.38 12.62
CA THR A 117 -23.76 11.44 11.80
C THR A 117 -25.00 11.08 12.57
N ASN A 118 -24.86 10.43 13.74
CA ASN A 118 -25.96 9.98 14.60
C ASN A 118 -27.05 9.22 13.85
N GLU A 119 -26.65 8.42 12.84
CA GLU A 119 -27.56 7.71 11.94
C GLU A 119 -27.79 6.27 12.40
N ASP A 120 -29.01 5.81 12.24
CA ASP A 120 -29.35 4.41 12.51
C ASP A 120 -28.81 3.50 11.39
N VAL A 121 -27.83 2.66 11.73
CA VAL A 121 -27.21 1.69 10.80
C VAL A 121 -28.19 0.67 10.20
N LYS A 122 -29.40 0.54 10.77
CA LYS A 122 -30.45 -0.31 10.22
C LYS A 122 -31.18 0.32 9.05
N LEU A 123 -31.06 1.63 8.88
CA LEU A 123 -31.63 2.32 7.73
C LEU A 123 -30.74 2.09 6.52
N PRO A 124 -31.26 1.68 5.36
CA PRO A 124 -30.45 1.40 4.18
C PRO A 124 -29.77 2.65 3.61
N PHE A 125 -30.32 3.84 3.89
CA PHE A 125 -29.74 5.14 3.55
C PHE A 125 -30.20 6.21 4.52
N MET A 126 -29.36 7.19 4.80
CA MET A 126 -29.68 8.35 5.62
C MET A 126 -30.77 9.19 4.94
N ALA A 127 -31.88 9.43 5.61
CA ALA A 127 -33.04 10.13 5.04
C ALA A 127 -32.76 11.54 4.52
N SER A 128 -31.69 12.18 5.02
CA SER A 128 -31.26 13.54 4.63
C SER A 128 -30.09 13.59 3.65
N ILE A 129 -29.54 12.43 3.25
CA ILE A 129 -28.37 12.37 2.37
C ILE A 129 -28.77 11.84 1.00
N ASN A 130 -28.42 12.61 -0.03
CA ASN A 130 -28.56 12.16 -1.40
C ASN A 130 -27.51 11.07 -1.70
N PRO A 131 -27.91 9.82 -2.00
CA PRO A 131 -26.97 8.75 -2.29
C PRO A 131 -26.11 8.98 -3.53
N LEU A 132 -26.54 9.84 -4.45
CA LEU A 132 -25.80 10.23 -5.65
C LEU A 132 -24.83 11.39 -5.40
N ASN A 133 -24.99 12.12 -4.29
CA ASN A 133 -24.10 13.19 -3.84
C ASN A 133 -24.03 13.20 -2.31
N PRO A 134 -23.42 12.19 -1.69
CA PRO A 134 -23.43 12.01 -0.23
C PRO A 134 -22.62 13.08 0.52
N LEU A 135 -21.71 13.76 -0.16
CA LEU A 135 -20.85 14.80 0.40
C LEU A 135 -21.40 16.22 0.16
N ASN A 136 -22.47 16.34 -0.60
CA ASN A 136 -23.11 17.62 -0.95
C ASN A 136 -22.14 18.62 -1.59
N LEU A 137 -21.21 18.11 -2.43
CA LEU A 137 -20.20 18.88 -3.18
C LEU A 137 -20.73 19.39 -4.49
#